data_dc1d8fa4b80597a601b84e35ba1cb8d4
#
_entry.id   dc1d8fa4b80597a601b84e35ba1cb8d4
#
_cell.length_a   1.000
_cell.length_b   1.000
_cell.length_c   1.000
_cell.angle_alpha   90.00
_cell.angle_beta   90.00
_cell.angle_gamma   90.00
#
_symmetry.space_group_name_H-M   'P 1'
#
loop_
_entity.id
_entity.type
_entity.pdbx_description
1 polymer ?
#
loop_
_entity_poly.entity_id
_entity_poly.type
_entity_poly.pdbx_seq_one_letter_code
_entity_poly.pdbx_strand_id
1 'polypeptide(L)'
;MTNAFPHDYNRAARGQKKPVDLGIWPNSLKYAYWVFVVAAVYLALTGLAGFFGPGDSSNTAFSQFLAENRHFVSWTNLAAAIIIALVAPQLARAMKHARTILAAVVGLSCFFNIAAIAIGAGGLLLVAIPFLLLGAMVLMYRPDANEFIRESNRPTLD
;
A
#
# COMPACT_ATOMS: atom_id res chain seq x y z
N MET A 1 28.30 40.99 -35.15
CA MET A 1 28.62 39.64 -34.60
C MET A 1 27.39 39.18 -33.84
N THR A 2 26.55 38.34 -34.46
CA THR A 2 25.30 37.81 -33.89
C THR A 2 25.63 36.53 -33.16
N ASN A 3 25.58 36.56 -31.84
CA ASN A 3 25.67 35.38 -31.02
C ASN A 3 24.41 34.53 -31.22
N ALA A 4 24.49 33.55 -32.14
CA ALA A 4 23.49 32.51 -32.22
C ALA A 4 23.69 31.57 -31.01
N PHE A 5 22.83 31.71 -30.02
CA PHE A 5 22.74 30.72 -28.95
C PHE A 5 22.39 29.36 -29.58
N PRO A 6 23.07 28.26 -29.22
CA PRO A 6 22.72 26.96 -29.74
C PRO A 6 21.28 26.65 -29.32
N HIS A 7 20.43 26.46 -30.32
CA HIS A 7 19.07 25.98 -30.09
C HIS A 7 19.13 24.67 -29.29
N ASP A 8 18.48 24.67 -28.16
CA ASP A 8 18.42 23.53 -27.25
C ASP A 8 17.60 22.40 -27.90
N TYR A 9 18.28 21.60 -28.76
CA TYR A 9 17.69 20.46 -29.47
C TYR A 9 17.05 19.45 -28.53
N ASN A 10 17.40 19.43 -27.23
CA ASN A 10 16.81 18.59 -26.23
C ASN A 10 15.41 19.04 -25.76
N ARG A 11 15.01 20.27 -26.05
CA ARG A 11 13.68 20.80 -25.68
C ARG A 11 12.57 20.24 -26.58
N ALA A 12 12.86 19.93 -27.83
CA ALA A 12 11.90 19.36 -28.77
C ALA A 12 11.63 17.85 -28.54
N ALA A 13 12.59 17.12 -27.94
CA ALA A 13 12.47 15.70 -27.66
C ALA A 13 11.73 15.36 -26.35
N ARG A 14 11.46 16.33 -25.49
CA ARG A 14 10.48 16.15 -24.42
C ARG A 14 9.09 16.20 -25.06
N GLY A 15 8.67 15.05 -25.61
CA GLY A 15 7.35 14.88 -26.20
C GLY A 15 6.32 15.61 -25.37
N GLN A 16 5.47 16.39 -26.02
CA GLN A 16 4.33 17.07 -25.39
C GLN A 16 3.57 16.01 -24.60
N LYS A 17 3.82 15.98 -23.29
CA LYS A 17 3.05 15.11 -22.40
C LYS A 17 1.61 15.60 -22.50
N LYS A 18 0.72 14.72 -22.95
CA LYS A 18 -0.71 15.02 -22.97
C LYS A 18 -1.09 15.56 -21.59
N PRO A 19 -1.87 16.66 -21.52
CA PRO A 19 -2.34 17.16 -20.25
C PRO A 19 -3.07 16.03 -19.53
N VAL A 20 -2.73 15.80 -18.27
CA VAL A 20 -3.40 14.79 -17.44
C VAL A 20 -4.78 15.32 -17.13
N ASP A 21 -5.81 14.57 -17.49
CA ASP A 21 -7.17 14.89 -17.12
C ASP A 21 -7.34 14.60 -15.60
N LEU A 22 -7.38 15.65 -14.80
CA LEU A 22 -7.49 15.57 -13.35
C LEU A 22 -8.89 15.10 -12.88
N GLY A 23 -9.85 15.02 -13.80
CA GLY A 23 -11.19 14.46 -13.52
C GLY A 23 -11.26 12.93 -13.61
N ILE A 24 -10.26 12.29 -14.23
CA ILE A 24 -10.26 10.86 -14.49
C ILE A 24 -9.04 10.19 -13.85
N TRP A 25 -9.29 9.28 -12.91
CA TRP A 25 -8.22 8.50 -12.31
C TRP A 25 -7.48 7.65 -13.34
N PRO A 26 -6.16 7.53 -13.25
CA PRO A 26 -5.41 6.54 -13.99
C PRO A 26 -5.88 5.12 -13.63
N ASN A 27 -5.91 4.23 -14.61
CA ASN A 27 -6.35 2.85 -14.37
C ASN A 27 -5.47 2.13 -13.33
N SER A 28 -4.17 2.39 -13.29
CA SER A 28 -3.27 1.85 -12.27
C SER A 28 -3.69 2.24 -10.85
N LEU A 29 -4.12 3.47 -10.65
CA LEU A 29 -4.56 3.96 -9.34
C LEU A 29 -5.93 3.36 -8.95
N LYS A 30 -6.83 3.14 -9.92
CA LYS A 30 -8.09 2.40 -9.70
C LYS A 30 -7.83 0.97 -9.27
N TYR A 31 -6.93 0.28 -9.97
CA TYR A 31 -6.55 -1.10 -9.62
C TYR A 31 -5.86 -1.15 -8.26
N ALA A 32 -4.95 -0.22 -7.97
CA ALA A 32 -4.32 -0.12 -6.65
C ALA A 32 -5.36 0.01 -5.54
N TYR A 33 -6.34 0.91 -5.72
CA TYR A 33 -7.43 1.09 -4.76
C TYR A 33 -8.20 -0.21 -4.51
N TRP A 34 -8.63 -0.91 -5.57
CA TRP A 34 -9.37 -2.16 -5.41
C TRP A 34 -8.54 -3.27 -4.76
N VAL A 35 -7.25 -3.37 -5.10
CA VAL A 35 -6.36 -4.34 -4.45
C VAL A 35 -6.18 -3.99 -2.97
N PHE A 36 -6.08 -2.70 -2.59
CA PHE A 36 -6.08 -2.29 -1.19
C PHE A 36 -7.39 -2.62 -0.48
N VAL A 37 -8.54 -2.47 -1.11
CA VAL A 37 -9.84 -2.86 -0.53
C VAL A 37 -9.87 -4.38 -0.27
N VAL A 38 -9.47 -5.18 -1.24
CA VAL A 38 -9.38 -6.64 -1.08
C VAL A 38 -8.39 -7.01 0.04
N ALA A 39 -7.23 -6.37 0.07
CA ALA A 39 -6.23 -6.59 1.12
C ALA A 39 -6.76 -6.19 2.51
N ALA A 40 -7.50 -5.08 2.62
CA ALA A 40 -8.11 -4.65 3.89
C ALA A 40 -9.14 -5.67 4.39
N VAL A 41 -10.01 -6.17 3.51
CA VAL A 41 -10.96 -7.24 3.87
C VAL A 41 -10.21 -8.50 4.30
N TYR A 42 -9.18 -8.90 3.58
CA TYR A 42 -8.39 -10.09 3.91
C TYR A 42 -7.65 -9.93 5.25
N LEU A 43 -7.05 -8.76 5.52
CA LEU A 43 -6.43 -8.42 6.80
C LEU A 43 -7.45 -8.47 7.95
N ALA A 44 -8.66 -7.93 7.74
CA ALA A 44 -9.73 -7.98 8.74
C ALA A 44 -10.13 -9.43 9.05
N LEU A 45 -10.33 -10.26 8.02
CA LEU A 45 -10.70 -11.66 8.19
C LEU A 45 -9.60 -12.47 8.90
N THR A 46 -8.34 -12.30 8.50
CA THR A 46 -7.21 -12.98 9.14
C THR A 46 -6.97 -12.49 10.57
N GLY A 47 -7.15 -11.19 10.82
CA GLY A 47 -7.11 -10.62 12.16
C GLY A 47 -8.19 -11.19 13.05
N LEU A 48 -9.45 -11.25 12.60
CA LEU A 48 -10.54 -11.86 13.35
C LEU A 48 -10.31 -13.37 13.57
N ALA A 49 -9.93 -14.09 12.53
CA ALA A 49 -9.66 -15.52 12.63
C ALA A 49 -8.57 -15.84 13.68
N GLY A 50 -7.57 -14.97 13.83
CA GLY A 50 -6.52 -15.14 14.83
C GLY A 50 -7.02 -15.05 16.28
N PHE A 51 -8.13 -14.34 16.55
CA PHE A 51 -8.75 -14.30 17.88
C PHE A 51 -9.57 -15.55 18.18
N PHE A 52 -10.21 -16.14 17.18
CA PHE A 52 -11.08 -17.30 17.34
C PHE A 52 -10.40 -18.64 17.01
N GLY A 53 -9.11 -18.60 16.64
CA GLY A 53 -8.35 -19.80 16.34
C GLY A 53 -8.25 -20.73 17.56
N PRO A 54 -8.14 -22.04 17.35
CA PRO A 54 -8.03 -23.01 18.43
C PRO A 54 -6.83 -22.67 19.32
N GLY A 55 -7.08 -22.58 20.62
CA GLY A 55 -6.04 -22.43 21.62
C GLY A 55 -5.16 -23.68 21.62
N ASP A 56 -3.84 -23.48 21.66
CA ASP A 56 -2.92 -24.59 21.86
C ASP A 56 -3.17 -25.22 23.25
N SER A 57 -3.54 -26.48 23.27
CA SER A 57 -3.82 -27.22 24.51
C SER A 57 -2.56 -27.58 25.30
N SER A 58 -1.37 -27.27 24.77
CA SER A 58 -0.10 -27.52 25.43
C SER A 58 0.28 -26.34 26.34
N ASN A 59 0.38 -26.59 27.64
CA ASN A 59 0.78 -25.57 28.66
C ASN A 59 2.30 -25.35 28.70
N THR A 60 2.96 -25.20 27.58
CA THR A 60 4.39 -24.92 27.52
C THR A 60 4.63 -23.40 27.34
N ALA A 61 5.76 -22.91 27.84
CA ALA A 61 6.14 -21.49 27.64
C ALA A 61 6.20 -21.11 26.16
N PHE A 62 6.57 -22.05 25.29
CA PHE A 62 6.61 -21.83 23.85
C PHE A 62 5.21 -21.69 23.24
N SER A 63 4.24 -22.50 23.68
CA SER A 63 2.86 -22.37 23.18
C SER A 63 2.20 -21.06 23.64
N GLN A 64 2.49 -20.61 24.84
CA GLN A 64 2.05 -19.29 25.34
C GLN A 64 2.64 -18.15 24.50
N PHE A 65 3.94 -18.19 24.21
CA PHE A 65 4.60 -17.22 23.33
C PHE A 65 3.98 -17.18 21.93
N LEU A 66 3.68 -18.33 21.31
CA LEU A 66 3.02 -18.39 20.02
C LEU A 66 1.59 -17.82 20.07
N ALA A 67 0.83 -18.08 21.13
CA ALA A 67 -0.51 -17.57 21.32
C ALA A 67 -0.51 -16.03 21.46
N GLU A 68 0.38 -15.48 22.28
CA GLU A 68 0.54 -14.03 22.45
C GLU A 68 0.93 -13.34 21.12
N ASN A 69 1.88 -13.93 20.39
CA ASN A 69 2.27 -13.42 19.07
C ASN A 69 1.11 -13.46 18.06
N ARG A 70 0.30 -14.53 18.07
CA ARG A 70 -0.88 -14.61 17.22
C ARG A 70 -1.88 -13.52 17.55
N HIS A 71 -2.15 -13.24 18.83
CA HIS A 71 -3.01 -12.14 19.24
C HIS A 71 -2.45 -10.78 18.83
N PHE A 72 -1.14 -10.57 18.98
CA PHE A 72 -0.49 -9.35 18.54
C PHE A 72 -0.66 -9.12 17.02
N VAL A 73 -0.39 -10.15 16.20
CA VAL A 73 -0.54 -10.08 14.75
C VAL A 73 -2.01 -9.86 14.36
N SER A 74 -2.95 -10.44 15.08
CA SER A 74 -4.38 -10.22 14.87
C SER A 74 -4.77 -8.75 15.08
N TRP A 75 -4.31 -8.13 16.15
CA TRP A 75 -4.53 -6.71 16.40
C TRP A 75 -3.88 -5.82 15.34
N THR A 76 -2.64 -6.12 14.95
CA THR A 76 -1.94 -5.34 13.92
C THR A 76 -2.63 -5.46 12.57
N ASN A 77 -3.14 -6.64 12.20
CA ASN A 77 -3.89 -6.84 10.96
C ASN A 77 -5.22 -6.09 10.97
N LEU A 78 -5.97 -6.08 12.09
CA LEU A 78 -7.20 -5.29 12.21
C LEU A 78 -6.92 -3.79 12.12
N ALA A 79 -5.90 -3.31 12.83
CA ALA A 79 -5.51 -1.90 12.77
C ALA A 79 -5.10 -1.50 11.34
N ALA A 80 -4.29 -2.31 10.67
CA ALA A 80 -3.89 -2.09 9.29
C ALA A 80 -5.10 -2.07 8.33
N ALA A 81 -6.05 -3.00 8.50
CA ALA A 81 -7.27 -3.06 7.71
C ALA A 81 -8.08 -1.75 7.83
N ILE A 82 -8.26 -1.25 9.05
CA ILE A 82 -8.97 0.00 9.31
C ILE A 82 -8.25 1.19 8.66
N ILE A 83 -6.93 1.30 8.86
CA ILE A 83 -6.15 2.40 8.29
C ILE A 83 -6.21 2.35 6.76
N ILE A 84 -6.03 1.20 6.14
CA ILE A 84 -6.13 1.04 4.69
C ILE A 84 -7.53 1.43 4.20
N ALA A 85 -8.59 0.96 4.86
CA ALA A 85 -9.97 1.28 4.48
C ALA A 85 -10.26 2.79 4.53
N LEU A 86 -9.68 3.52 5.50
CA LEU A 86 -9.86 4.97 5.64
C LEU A 86 -8.98 5.79 4.68
N VAL A 87 -7.77 5.30 4.38
CA VAL A 87 -6.78 6.07 3.62
C VAL A 87 -6.84 5.75 2.12
N ALA A 88 -7.13 4.50 1.72
CA ALA A 88 -7.18 4.13 0.31
C ALA A 88 -8.14 5.00 -0.54
N PRO A 89 -9.33 5.41 -0.08
CA PRO A 89 -10.20 6.32 -0.83
C PRO A 89 -9.58 7.70 -1.08
N GLN A 90 -8.61 8.12 -0.25
CA GLN A 90 -7.92 9.41 -0.41
C GLN A 90 -6.95 9.42 -1.59
N LEU A 91 -6.59 8.26 -2.13
CA LEU A 91 -5.83 8.16 -3.39
C LEU A 91 -6.58 8.80 -4.56
N ALA A 92 -7.92 8.74 -4.55
CA ALA A 92 -8.77 9.40 -5.53
C ALA A 92 -8.61 10.90 -5.57
N ARG A 93 -8.34 11.48 -4.41
CA ARG A 93 -8.15 12.91 -4.23
C ARG A 93 -6.70 13.35 -4.49
N ALA A 94 -5.88 12.45 -5.04
CA ALA A 94 -4.46 12.67 -5.32
C ALA A 94 -3.65 13.16 -4.11
N MET A 95 -4.06 12.83 -2.88
CA MET A 95 -3.38 13.25 -1.66
C MET A 95 -2.04 12.51 -1.51
N LYS A 96 -0.93 13.26 -1.60
CA LYS A 96 0.43 12.68 -1.44
C LYS A 96 0.65 12.02 -0.08
N HIS A 97 0.06 12.55 0.99
CA HIS A 97 0.17 11.98 2.34
C HIS A 97 -0.50 10.59 2.44
N ALA A 98 -1.59 10.35 1.69
CA ALA A 98 -2.23 9.04 1.65
C ALA A 98 -1.26 7.93 1.19
N ARG A 99 -0.43 8.22 0.18
CA ARG A 99 0.58 7.26 -0.31
C ARG A 99 1.64 6.93 0.73
N THR A 100 2.12 7.94 1.45
CA THR A 100 3.12 7.74 2.51
C THR A 100 2.57 6.91 3.64
N ILE A 101 1.33 7.19 4.07
CA ILE A 101 0.65 6.42 5.12
C ILE A 101 0.44 4.98 4.68
N LEU A 102 -0.09 4.75 3.47
CA LEU A 102 -0.28 3.41 2.93
C LEU A 102 1.05 2.66 2.82
N ALA A 103 2.12 3.30 2.34
CA ALA A 103 3.43 2.69 2.25
C ALA A 103 3.97 2.27 3.63
N ALA A 104 3.81 3.11 4.66
CA ALA A 104 4.21 2.79 6.01
C ALA A 104 3.40 1.61 6.58
N VAL A 105 2.07 1.62 6.40
CA VAL A 105 1.19 0.53 6.86
C VAL A 105 1.52 -0.78 6.15
N VAL A 106 1.76 -0.75 4.83
CA VAL A 106 2.17 -1.91 4.06
C VAL A 106 3.49 -2.47 4.59
N GLY A 107 4.50 -1.61 4.78
CA GLY A 107 5.80 -2.02 5.31
C GLY A 107 5.70 -2.70 6.68
N LEU A 108 4.97 -2.09 7.62
CA LEU A 108 4.74 -2.65 8.95
C LEU A 108 3.95 -3.96 8.91
N SER A 109 2.87 -4.01 8.11
CA SER A 109 2.06 -5.21 7.97
C SER A 109 2.84 -6.37 7.36
N CYS A 110 3.62 -6.12 6.30
CA CYS A 110 4.49 -7.12 5.71
C CYS A 110 5.52 -7.63 6.74
N PHE A 111 6.16 -6.72 7.47
CA PHE A 111 7.14 -7.09 8.48
C PHE A 111 6.55 -8.01 9.56
N PHE A 112 5.42 -7.62 10.19
CA PHE A 112 4.83 -8.41 11.26
C PHE A 112 4.27 -9.75 10.76
N ASN A 113 3.65 -9.79 9.59
CA ASN A 113 3.14 -11.04 9.05
C ASN A 113 4.26 -12.01 8.64
N ILE A 114 5.36 -11.52 8.03
CA ILE A 114 6.53 -12.34 7.70
C ILE A 114 7.21 -12.84 8.98
N ALA A 115 7.38 -11.98 9.98
CA ALA A 115 7.93 -12.37 11.28
C ALA A 115 7.09 -13.46 11.95
N ALA A 116 5.75 -13.32 11.95
CA ALA A 116 4.84 -14.35 12.50
C ALA A 116 4.96 -15.69 11.78
N ILE A 117 5.11 -15.69 10.46
CA ILE A 117 5.35 -16.91 9.69
C ILE A 117 6.69 -17.53 10.07
N ALA A 118 7.74 -16.72 10.19
CA ALA A 118 9.10 -17.19 10.48
C ALA A 118 9.21 -17.88 11.86
N ILE A 119 8.46 -17.42 12.87
CA ILE A 119 8.44 -18.02 14.21
C ILE A 119 7.40 -19.15 14.36
N GLY A 120 6.63 -19.45 13.29
CA GLY A 120 5.59 -20.49 13.32
C GLY A 120 4.28 -20.05 14.01
N ALA A 121 4.12 -18.78 14.39
CA ALA A 121 2.89 -18.23 14.95
C ALA A 121 1.81 -17.96 13.89
N GLY A 122 2.18 -17.99 12.61
CA GLY A 122 1.31 -17.71 11.47
C GLY A 122 1.08 -18.92 10.58
N GLY A 123 -0.18 -19.11 10.14
CA GLY A 123 -0.52 -20.12 9.14
C GLY A 123 -0.23 -19.65 7.69
N LEU A 124 -0.39 -20.59 6.74
CA LEU A 124 -0.15 -20.35 5.32
C LEU A 124 -0.99 -19.18 4.76
N LEU A 125 -2.15 -18.90 5.34
CA LEU A 125 -3.01 -17.78 4.95
C LEU A 125 -2.33 -16.42 5.12
N LEU A 126 -1.42 -16.26 6.10
CA LEU A 126 -0.71 -15.01 6.28
C LEU A 126 0.26 -14.69 5.14
N VAL A 127 0.69 -15.69 4.39
CA VAL A 127 1.60 -15.51 3.25
C VAL A 127 0.95 -14.66 2.14
N ALA A 128 -0.36 -14.75 1.96
CA ALA A 128 -1.06 -13.98 0.94
C ALA A 128 -1.05 -12.46 1.22
N ILE A 129 -0.94 -12.05 2.48
CA ILE A 129 -0.98 -10.62 2.88
C ILE A 129 0.15 -9.82 2.25
N PRO A 130 1.45 -10.18 2.39
CA PRO A 130 2.54 -9.47 1.76
C PRO A 130 2.39 -9.38 0.24
N PHE A 131 1.95 -10.44 -0.43
CA PHE A 131 1.76 -10.43 -1.88
C PHE A 131 0.67 -9.45 -2.31
N LEU A 132 -0.48 -9.43 -1.65
CA LEU A 132 -1.56 -8.49 -1.95
C LEU A 132 -1.12 -7.04 -1.71
N LEU A 133 -0.49 -6.78 -0.57
CA LEU A 133 -0.06 -5.44 -0.19
C LEU A 133 1.05 -4.91 -1.11
N LEU A 134 2.05 -5.74 -1.44
CA LEU A 134 3.12 -5.37 -2.37
C LEU A 134 2.57 -5.17 -3.79
N GLY A 135 1.64 -6.00 -4.23
CA GLY A 135 0.94 -5.81 -5.51
C GLY A 135 0.22 -4.47 -5.59
N ALA A 136 -0.51 -4.09 -4.54
CA ALA A 136 -1.16 -2.77 -4.43
C ALA A 136 -0.14 -1.62 -4.46
N MET A 137 1.00 -1.78 -3.76
CA MET A 137 2.10 -0.81 -3.77
C MET A 137 2.67 -0.61 -5.17
N VAL A 138 2.99 -1.69 -5.89
CA VAL A 138 3.52 -1.62 -7.25
C VAL A 138 2.56 -0.85 -8.16
N LEU A 139 1.26 -1.12 -8.08
CA LEU A 139 0.25 -0.40 -8.86
C LEU A 139 0.16 1.08 -8.49
N MET A 140 0.26 1.41 -7.19
CA MET A 140 0.19 2.78 -6.68
C MET A 140 1.39 3.64 -7.11
N TYR A 141 2.57 3.03 -7.31
CA TYR A 141 3.79 3.73 -7.71
C TYR A 141 4.09 3.67 -9.21
N ARG A 142 3.15 3.22 -10.04
CA ARG A 142 3.31 3.25 -11.49
C ARG A 142 3.50 4.67 -12.01
N PRO A 143 4.20 4.85 -13.16
CA PRO A 143 4.51 6.17 -13.70
C PRO A 143 3.29 7.05 -13.95
N ASP A 144 2.20 6.47 -14.45
CA ASP A 144 0.93 7.16 -14.70
C ASP A 144 0.26 7.66 -13.40
N ALA A 145 0.26 6.84 -12.33
CA ALA A 145 -0.21 7.25 -11.01
C ALA A 145 0.68 8.35 -10.40
N ASN A 146 2.00 8.26 -10.59
CA ASN A 146 2.94 9.28 -10.12
C ASN A 146 2.72 10.62 -10.82
N GLU A 147 2.51 10.59 -12.14
CA GLU A 147 2.27 11.80 -12.93
C GLU A 147 0.97 12.48 -12.51
N PHE A 148 -0.12 11.72 -12.36
CA PHE A 148 -1.41 12.21 -11.88
C PHE A 148 -1.29 12.94 -10.53
N ILE A 149 -0.66 12.31 -9.52
CA ILE A 149 -0.52 12.91 -8.19
C ILE A 149 0.39 14.14 -8.23
N ARG A 150 1.46 14.12 -9.03
CA ARG A 150 2.37 15.26 -9.17
C ARG A 150 1.66 16.45 -9.80
N GLU A 151 0.86 16.23 -10.83
CA GLU A 151 0.15 17.31 -11.52
C GLU A 151 -1.01 17.87 -10.68
N SER A 152 -1.74 16.99 -9.98
CA SER A 152 -2.80 17.42 -9.04
C SER A 152 -2.28 18.27 -7.87
N ASN A 153 -1.00 18.13 -7.52
CA ASN A 153 -0.38 18.89 -6.43
C ASN A 153 0.55 20.01 -6.93
N ARG A 154 0.53 20.38 -8.22
CA ARG A 154 1.24 21.57 -8.71
C ARG A 154 0.56 22.82 -8.16
N PRO A 155 1.34 23.78 -7.59
CA PRO A 155 0.80 25.08 -7.25
C PRO A 155 0.34 25.75 -8.56
N THR A 156 -0.90 26.24 -8.58
CA THR A 156 -1.38 27.16 -9.61
C THR A 156 -0.57 28.44 -9.42
N LEU A 157 0.29 28.76 -10.40
CA LEU A 157 0.95 30.05 -10.46
C LEU A 157 -0.11 31.01 -11.05
N ASP A 158 -0.89 31.63 -10.16
CA ASP A 158 -1.71 32.81 -10.49
C ASP A 158 -0.84 34.08 -10.52
#